data_e555d9229a3da76b2c44dd59713f1efe
#
_entry.id   e555d9229a3da76b2c44dd59713f1efe
#
_cell.length_a   1.000
_cell.length_b   1.000
_cell.length_c   1.000
_cell.angle_alpha   90.00
_cell.angle_beta   90.00
_cell.angle_gamma   90.00
#
_symmetry.space_group_name_H-M   'P 1'
#
loop_
_entity.id
_entity.type
_entity.pdbx_description
1 polymer ?
#
loop_
_entity_poly.entity_id
_entity_poly.type
_entity_poly.pdbx_seq_one_letter_code
_entity_poly.pdbx_strand_id
1 'polypeptide(L)'
;MKRLAQLLALAAAAHAAPPESFWRALHVVETSGRHGPILGDNGRSLGPLQISRAYFTDSRVGGTYEQVVDLGFARKVVSAYLQRYAPQAWAAGDVVTLARVHNGGPAGARKAATVNYGAKVQRLCK
;
A
#
# COMPACT_ATOMS: atom_id res chain seq x y z
N MET A 1 5.28 30.65 21.57
CA MET A 1 3.97 30.55 20.91
C MET A 1 4.05 29.94 19.51
N LYS A 2 4.84 30.52 18.63
CA LYS A 2 5.06 29.97 17.28
C LYS A 2 5.64 28.58 17.30
N ARG A 3 6.51 28.25 18.27
CA ARG A 3 7.12 26.92 18.40
C ARG A 3 6.10 25.86 18.77
N LEU A 4 5.10 26.21 19.57
CA LEU A 4 4.05 25.27 19.98
C LEU A 4 3.17 24.88 18.79
N ALA A 5 2.84 25.84 17.94
CA ALA A 5 2.06 25.58 16.73
C ALA A 5 2.81 24.65 15.76
N GLN A 6 4.13 24.83 15.64
CA GLN A 6 4.95 23.96 14.81
C GLN A 6 5.00 22.53 15.34
N LEU A 7 5.09 22.34 16.64
CA LEU A 7 5.07 21.02 17.26
C LEU A 7 3.74 20.30 17.03
N LEU A 8 2.63 21.03 17.12
CA LEU A 8 1.30 20.48 16.84
C LEU A 8 1.16 20.04 15.39
N ALA A 9 1.69 20.82 14.45
CA ALA A 9 1.67 20.47 13.03
C ALA A 9 2.48 19.21 12.75
N LEU A 10 3.64 19.04 13.39
CA LEU A 10 4.45 17.84 13.26
C LEU A 10 3.75 16.62 13.82
N ALA A 11 3.10 16.75 14.98
CA ALA A 11 2.35 15.65 15.59
C ALA A 11 1.19 15.22 14.69
N ALA A 12 0.45 16.17 14.09
CA ALA A 12 -0.63 15.87 13.16
C ALA A 12 -0.11 15.16 11.92
N ALA A 13 1.04 15.61 11.35
CA ALA A 13 1.65 14.95 10.19
C ALA A 13 2.09 13.52 10.51
N ALA A 14 2.60 13.26 11.73
CA ALA A 14 3.04 11.94 12.14
C ALA A 14 1.88 10.93 12.22
N HIS A 15 0.63 11.38 12.38
CA HIS A 15 -0.55 10.52 12.44
C HIS A 15 -1.24 10.35 11.09
N ALA A 16 -0.77 11.04 10.03
CA ALA A 16 -1.40 11.00 8.72
C ALA A 16 -0.90 9.82 7.89
N ALA A 17 -1.14 8.59 8.35
CA ALA A 17 -0.90 7.36 7.61
C ALA A 17 -2.24 6.89 6.99
N PRO A 18 -2.22 5.95 6.04
CA PRO A 18 -3.46 5.44 5.47
C PRO A 18 -4.32 4.77 6.54
N PRO A 19 -5.64 4.96 6.49
CA PRO A 19 -6.56 4.38 7.47
C PRO A 19 -6.70 2.86 7.31
N GLU A 20 -7.22 2.18 8.34
CA GLU A 20 -7.49 0.74 8.28
C GLU A 20 -8.39 0.37 7.09
N SER A 21 -9.32 1.24 6.70
CA SER A 21 -10.17 1.01 5.54
C SER A 21 -9.38 0.84 4.24
N PHE A 22 -8.23 1.49 4.12
CA PHE A 22 -7.33 1.31 2.97
C PHE A 22 -6.84 -0.13 2.89
N TRP A 23 -6.41 -0.70 4.00
CA TRP A 23 -5.90 -2.07 4.03
C TRP A 23 -6.98 -3.08 3.71
N ARG A 24 -8.19 -2.88 4.25
CA ARG A 24 -9.33 -3.73 3.93
C ARG A 24 -9.68 -3.63 2.45
N ALA A 25 -9.67 -2.42 1.89
CA ALA A 25 -9.97 -2.19 0.49
C ALA A 25 -8.95 -2.90 -0.42
N LEU A 26 -7.64 -2.76 -0.14
CA LEU A 26 -6.61 -3.46 -0.91
C LEU A 26 -6.83 -4.98 -0.87
N HIS A 27 -7.08 -5.52 0.30
CA HIS A 27 -7.28 -6.96 0.48
C HIS A 27 -8.48 -7.46 -0.32
N VAL A 28 -9.57 -6.69 -0.32
CA VAL A 28 -10.77 -7.04 -1.11
C VAL A 28 -10.49 -6.95 -2.60
N VAL A 29 -9.84 -5.89 -3.05
CA VAL A 29 -9.55 -5.68 -4.48
C VAL A 29 -8.61 -6.75 -5.01
N GLU A 30 -7.58 -7.11 -4.24
CA GLU A 30 -6.57 -8.06 -4.72
C GLU A 30 -7.05 -9.51 -4.69
N THR A 31 -7.71 -9.93 -3.63
CA THR A 31 -8.04 -11.35 -3.44
C THR A 31 -9.41 -11.60 -2.85
N SER A 32 -10.31 -10.61 -2.87
CA SER A 32 -11.64 -10.72 -2.26
C SER A 32 -11.57 -11.06 -0.76
N GLY A 33 -10.55 -10.57 -0.09
CA GLY A 33 -10.34 -10.82 1.35
C GLY A 33 -9.83 -12.21 1.69
N ARG A 34 -9.31 -12.96 0.71
CA ARG A 34 -8.81 -14.33 0.95
C ARG A 34 -7.42 -14.31 1.56
N HIS A 35 -7.08 -15.40 2.23
CA HIS A 35 -5.79 -15.61 2.89
C HIS A 35 -5.03 -16.77 2.28
N GLY A 36 -3.73 -16.82 2.54
CA GLY A 36 -2.87 -17.92 2.16
C GLY A 36 -2.08 -17.70 0.88
N PRO A 37 -1.55 -18.77 0.27
CA PRO A 37 -0.63 -18.68 -0.86
C PRO A 37 -1.37 -18.52 -2.20
N ILE A 38 -2.11 -17.43 -2.33
CA ILE A 38 -2.90 -17.15 -3.52
C ILE A 38 -1.97 -16.64 -4.61
N LEU A 39 -1.90 -17.35 -5.73
CA LEU A 39 -1.13 -16.94 -6.90
C LEU A 39 -2.02 -16.16 -7.87
N GLY A 40 -1.51 -15.06 -8.38
CA GLY A 40 -2.17 -14.23 -9.38
C GLY A 40 -1.19 -13.76 -10.43
N ASP A 41 -1.69 -13.09 -11.46
CA ASP A 41 -0.87 -12.54 -12.55
C ASP A 41 0.06 -13.59 -13.16
N ASN A 42 -0.49 -14.75 -13.51
CA ASN A 42 0.26 -15.88 -14.06
C ASN A 42 1.39 -16.36 -13.13
N GLY A 43 1.14 -16.36 -11.82
CA GLY A 43 2.09 -16.79 -10.82
C GLY A 43 3.13 -15.75 -10.41
N ARG A 44 3.04 -14.52 -10.93
CA ARG A 44 4.00 -13.47 -10.62
C ARG A 44 3.66 -12.71 -9.34
N SER A 45 2.45 -12.87 -8.81
CA SER A 45 2.01 -12.23 -7.57
C SER A 45 1.57 -13.28 -6.58
N LEU A 46 1.81 -13.02 -5.29
CA LEU A 46 1.59 -14.00 -4.23
C LEU A 46 0.90 -13.35 -3.04
N GLY A 47 -0.03 -14.11 -2.45
CA GLY A 47 -0.61 -13.83 -1.14
C GLY A 47 -1.79 -12.87 -1.16
N PRO A 48 -2.29 -12.52 0.05
CA PRO A 48 -3.50 -11.70 0.19
C PRO A 48 -3.45 -10.34 -0.49
N LEU A 49 -2.28 -9.71 -0.58
CA LEU A 49 -2.11 -8.40 -1.20
C LEU A 49 -1.40 -8.45 -2.54
N GLN A 50 -1.20 -9.66 -3.09
CA GLN A 50 -0.66 -9.89 -4.43
C GLN A 50 0.67 -9.20 -4.67
N ILE A 51 1.69 -9.60 -3.94
CA ILE A 51 3.03 -9.02 -3.99
C ILE A 51 3.93 -9.83 -4.93
N SER A 52 4.58 -9.14 -5.86
CA SER A 52 5.59 -9.76 -6.73
C SER A 52 6.95 -9.82 -6.05
N ARG A 53 7.87 -10.64 -6.60
CA ARG A 53 9.25 -10.71 -6.07
C ARG A 53 9.95 -9.37 -6.17
N ALA A 54 9.79 -8.64 -7.29
CA ALA A 54 10.40 -7.33 -7.46
C ALA A 54 9.87 -6.32 -6.44
N TYR A 55 8.56 -6.33 -6.21
CA TYR A 55 7.94 -5.47 -5.20
C TYR A 55 8.53 -5.76 -3.81
N PHE A 56 8.60 -7.03 -3.45
CA PHE A 56 9.17 -7.46 -2.17
C PHE A 56 10.62 -6.98 -2.02
N THR A 57 11.44 -7.20 -3.04
CA THR A 57 12.85 -6.78 -3.03
C THR A 57 12.95 -5.26 -2.86
N ASP A 58 12.15 -4.51 -3.60
CA ASP A 58 12.16 -3.05 -3.56
C ASP A 58 11.67 -2.50 -2.22
N SER A 59 10.88 -3.26 -1.47
CA SER A 59 10.41 -2.85 -0.14
C SER A 59 11.55 -2.79 0.87
N ARG A 60 12.60 -3.59 0.67
CA ARG A 60 13.76 -3.70 1.57
C ARG A 60 13.42 -4.13 3.00
N VAL A 61 12.29 -4.80 3.17
CA VAL A 61 11.86 -5.26 4.50
C VAL A 61 12.78 -6.38 5.03
N GLY A 62 13.32 -7.20 4.15
CA GLY A 62 14.06 -8.39 4.56
C GLY A 62 13.12 -9.57 4.76
N GLY A 63 13.64 -10.67 5.31
CA GLY A 63 12.90 -11.91 5.39
C GLY A 63 12.87 -12.63 4.04
N THR A 64 11.88 -13.48 3.83
CA THR A 64 11.73 -14.24 2.58
C THR A 64 10.46 -13.81 1.85
N TYR A 65 10.50 -13.92 0.53
CA TYR A 65 9.34 -13.60 -0.30
C TYR A 65 8.11 -14.42 0.09
N GLU A 66 8.29 -15.70 0.42
CA GLU A 66 7.20 -16.60 0.76
C GLU A 66 6.39 -16.14 1.98
N GLN A 67 6.97 -15.31 2.84
CA GLN A 67 6.26 -14.76 4.00
C GLN A 67 5.11 -13.83 3.63
N VAL A 68 5.05 -13.33 2.38
CA VAL A 68 3.94 -12.46 1.95
C VAL A 68 2.59 -13.18 1.90
N VAL A 69 2.56 -14.49 2.09
CA VAL A 69 1.30 -15.23 2.24
C VAL A 69 0.58 -14.88 3.55
N ASP A 70 1.32 -14.37 4.52
CA ASP A 70 0.77 -13.87 5.78
C ASP A 70 0.36 -12.40 5.61
N LEU A 71 -0.88 -12.07 5.94
CA LEU A 71 -1.42 -10.72 5.74
C LEU A 71 -0.62 -9.66 6.53
N GLY A 72 -0.25 -9.97 7.78
CA GLY A 72 0.52 -9.03 8.61
C GLY A 72 1.86 -8.70 7.99
N PHE A 73 2.59 -9.71 7.50
CA PHE A 73 3.86 -9.50 6.83
C PHE A 73 3.67 -8.79 5.49
N ALA A 74 2.64 -9.16 4.72
CA ALA A 74 2.32 -8.49 3.46
C ALA A 74 2.06 -6.99 3.67
N ARG A 75 1.31 -6.61 4.73
CA ARG A 75 1.08 -5.20 5.07
C ARG A 75 2.40 -4.48 5.37
N LYS A 76 3.31 -5.14 6.06
CA LYS A 76 4.62 -4.57 6.36
C LYS A 76 5.41 -4.28 5.09
N VAL A 77 5.39 -5.21 4.14
CA VAL A 77 6.04 -5.04 2.83
C VAL A 77 5.42 -3.88 2.06
N VAL A 78 4.09 -3.85 1.96
CA VAL A 78 3.37 -2.78 1.26
C VAL A 78 3.64 -1.43 1.92
N SER A 79 3.61 -1.35 3.25
CA SER A 79 3.90 -0.12 3.99
C SER A 79 5.28 0.42 3.66
N ALA A 80 6.30 -0.44 3.68
CA ALA A 80 7.68 -0.03 3.37
C ALA A 80 7.82 0.43 1.92
N TYR A 81 7.19 -0.29 0.99
CA TYR A 81 7.20 0.06 -0.43
C TYR A 81 6.56 1.42 -0.68
N LEU A 82 5.36 1.64 -0.13
CA LEU A 82 4.62 2.89 -0.34
C LEU A 82 5.29 4.08 0.32
N GLN A 83 5.88 3.90 1.50
CA GLN A 83 6.65 4.96 2.14
C GLN A 83 7.89 5.34 1.32
N ARG A 84 8.49 4.37 0.66
CA ARG A 84 9.66 4.61 -0.19
C ARG A 84 9.30 5.36 -1.47
N TYR A 85 8.24 4.94 -2.16
CA TYR A 85 7.92 5.43 -3.50
C TYR A 85 6.82 6.48 -3.55
N ALA A 86 6.09 6.67 -2.47
CA ALA A 86 5.01 7.66 -2.37
C ALA A 86 4.96 8.27 -0.96
N PRO A 87 6.08 8.85 -0.49
CA PRO A 87 6.15 9.33 0.90
C PRO A 87 5.15 10.44 1.21
N GLN A 88 4.88 11.33 0.27
CA GLN A 88 3.92 12.42 0.48
C GLN A 88 2.48 11.90 0.54
N ALA A 89 2.13 10.98 -0.35
CA ALA A 89 0.82 10.33 -0.33
C ALA A 89 0.63 9.52 0.95
N TRP A 90 1.68 8.84 1.41
CA TRP A 90 1.64 8.10 2.67
C TRP A 90 1.35 9.04 3.84
N ALA A 91 2.11 10.12 3.95
CA ALA A 91 1.95 11.11 5.03
C ALA A 91 0.57 11.78 5.01
N ALA A 92 0.02 12.01 3.83
CA ALA A 92 -1.29 12.64 3.66
C ALA A 92 -2.46 11.67 3.78
N GLY A 93 -2.22 10.36 3.81
CA GLY A 93 -3.29 9.37 3.77
C GLY A 93 -4.04 9.37 2.44
N ASP A 94 -3.36 9.69 1.34
CA ASP A 94 -3.94 9.78 0.00
C ASP A 94 -4.11 8.37 -0.58
N VAL A 95 -5.26 7.76 -0.30
CA VAL A 95 -5.52 6.36 -0.65
C VAL A 95 -5.53 6.11 -2.15
N VAL A 96 -5.96 7.06 -2.96
CA VAL A 96 -6.00 6.90 -4.42
C VAL A 96 -4.57 6.80 -4.97
N THR A 97 -3.70 7.72 -4.60
CA THR A 97 -2.30 7.69 -5.04
C THR A 97 -1.59 6.44 -4.54
N LEU A 98 -1.77 6.09 -3.27
CA LEU A 98 -1.18 4.88 -2.68
C LEU A 98 -1.63 3.62 -3.42
N ALA A 99 -2.91 3.50 -3.71
CA ALA A 99 -3.44 2.36 -4.45
C ALA A 99 -2.83 2.28 -5.85
N ARG A 100 -2.71 3.41 -6.55
CA ARG A 100 -2.16 3.45 -7.89
C ARG A 100 -0.68 3.08 -7.92
N VAL A 101 0.08 3.50 -6.92
CA VAL A 101 1.50 3.12 -6.79
C VAL A 101 1.63 1.63 -6.44
N HIS A 102 0.77 1.12 -5.55
CA HIS A 102 0.74 -0.32 -5.26
C HIS A 102 0.49 -1.15 -6.53
N ASN A 103 -0.46 -0.74 -7.35
CA ASN A 103 -0.84 -1.47 -8.56
C ASN A 103 0.15 -1.28 -9.71
N GLY A 104 0.69 -0.09 -9.89
CA GLY A 104 1.46 0.28 -11.08
C GLY A 104 2.95 0.55 -10.88
N GLY A 105 3.46 0.43 -9.65
CA GLY A 105 4.86 0.70 -9.35
C GLY A 105 5.14 2.16 -9.02
N PRO A 106 6.42 2.55 -8.96
CA PRO A 106 6.81 3.92 -8.54
C PRO A 106 6.17 5.03 -9.35
N ALA A 107 5.91 4.80 -10.63
CA ALA A 107 5.25 5.76 -11.52
C ALA A 107 3.74 5.52 -11.62
N GLY A 108 3.19 4.61 -10.80
CA GLY A 108 1.79 4.16 -10.90
C GLY A 108 0.77 5.28 -10.88
N ALA A 109 1.01 6.34 -10.09
CA ALA A 109 0.09 7.46 -9.98
C ALA A 109 -0.06 8.27 -11.28
N ARG A 110 0.83 8.06 -12.25
CA ARG A 110 0.81 8.75 -13.53
C ARG A 110 0.36 7.86 -14.70
N LYS A 111 0.05 6.59 -14.42
CA LYS A 111 -0.32 5.62 -15.46
C LYS A 111 -1.82 5.58 -15.65
N ALA A 112 -2.28 5.69 -16.89
CA ALA A 112 -3.70 5.56 -17.22
C ALA A 112 -4.24 4.19 -16.76
N ALA A 113 -3.42 3.14 -16.85
CA ALA A 113 -3.80 1.78 -16.50
C ALA A 113 -4.18 1.60 -15.03
N THR A 114 -3.77 2.51 -14.12
CA THR A 114 -4.05 2.39 -12.70
C THR A 114 -5.24 3.22 -12.23
N VAL A 115 -5.85 4.02 -13.10
CA VAL A 115 -6.93 4.94 -12.73
C VAL A 115 -8.12 4.18 -12.13
N ASN A 116 -8.56 3.13 -12.81
CA ASN A 116 -9.70 2.33 -12.35
C ASN A 116 -9.41 1.61 -11.02
N TYR A 117 -8.18 1.13 -10.87
CA TYR A 117 -7.76 0.49 -9.63
C TYR A 117 -7.85 1.47 -8.44
N GLY A 118 -7.31 2.67 -8.61
CA GLY A 118 -7.37 3.72 -7.58
C GLY A 118 -8.80 4.08 -7.20
N ALA A 119 -9.69 4.23 -8.19
CA ALA A 119 -11.10 4.54 -7.97
C ALA A 119 -11.81 3.40 -7.21
N LYS A 120 -11.50 2.15 -7.53
CA LYS A 120 -12.09 0.99 -6.87
C LYS A 120 -11.69 0.94 -5.39
N VAL A 121 -10.42 1.14 -5.09
CA VAL A 121 -9.93 1.18 -3.71
C VAL A 121 -10.62 2.32 -2.95
N GLN A 122 -10.70 3.51 -3.54
CA GLN A 122 -11.34 4.65 -2.90
C GLN A 122 -12.79 4.37 -2.53
N ARG A 123 -13.56 3.74 -3.43
CA ARG A 123 -14.96 3.40 -3.15
C ARG A 123 -15.11 2.44 -1.98
N LEU A 124 -14.13 1.58 -1.75
CA LEU A 124 -14.16 0.58 -0.68
C LEU A 124 -13.58 1.11 0.64
N CYS A 125 -12.96 2.28 0.61
CA CYS A 125 -12.43 2.94 1.82
C CYS A 125 -13.55 3.67 2.56
N LYS A 126 -14.22 2.96 3.43
CA LYS A 126 -15.31 3.55 4.23
C LYS A 126 -15.18 3.21 5.70
#